data_9f134d2d51ced5a6ac5943270d49e0ab
#
_entry.id   9f134d2d51ced5a6ac5943270d49e0ab
#
_cell.length_a   1.000
_cell.length_b   1.000
_cell.length_c   1.000
_cell.angle_alpha   90.00
_cell.angle_beta   90.00
_cell.angle_gamma   90.00
#
_symmetry.space_group_name_H-M   'P 1'
#
loop_
_entity.id
_entity.type
_entity.pdbx_description
1 polymer ?
#
loop_
_entity_poly.entity_id
_entity_poly.type
_entity_poly.pdbx_seq_one_letter_code
_entity_poly.pdbx_strand_id
1 'polypeptide(L)'
;MVENMRYALQRCCTTPVFLNQYETSTDAVLTKLGIVLVDIKEFNCCGYPLKNTSFKAHILSSSRNLALAEREELAILTFCNCCYGTLKHVNHLMRDDASLRKEINETLSKEGLKYDGKIEVKHLLEILYKDLGLANIREKVVRTFQDLKIATHYGCHILRPRQIVQFDNPLAPTIFDELVEITGATSVPWSKKLECCGSPMLGIDDELSMDLTQTKIEDARKSGVHYLCVACPYCQLQFDRVQRMFLTRRHSNHQLPSLLFTQLLGLSLGIDSETLGIDQNELDAKGVTKFLS
;
A
#
# COMPACT_ATOMS: atom_id res chain seq x y z
N MET A 1 -26.79 -3.45 -2.64
CA MET A 1 -26.55 -2.01 -2.76
C MET A 1 -25.30 -1.74 -1.95
N VAL A 2 -24.22 -1.25 -2.56
CA VAL A 2 -23.02 -0.81 -1.84
C VAL A 2 -23.42 0.47 -1.11
N GLU A 3 -23.78 0.36 0.18
CA GLU A 3 -24.03 1.53 1.01
C GLU A 3 -22.76 2.39 1.02
N ASN A 4 -22.92 3.68 1.01
CA ASN A 4 -21.98 4.79 0.93
C ASN A 4 -20.69 4.55 1.77
N MET A 5 -19.76 3.70 1.29
CA MET A 5 -18.50 3.40 1.97
C MET A 5 -17.63 4.65 1.97
N ARG A 6 -17.40 5.22 3.16
CA ARG A 6 -16.63 6.46 3.35
C ARG A 6 -15.46 6.18 4.28
N TYR A 7 -14.29 6.66 3.91
CA TYR A 7 -13.06 6.48 4.68
C TYR A 7 -12.25 7.77 4.75
N ALA A 8 -11.63 8.05 5.89
CA ALA A 8 -10.63 9.11 6.00
C ALA A 8 -9.33 8.67 5.33
N LEU A 9 -8.83 9.42 4.35
CA LEU A 9 -7.63 9.07 3.61
C LEU A 9 -6.35 9.47 4.35
N GLN A 10 -5.61 8.49 4.86
CA GLN A 10 -4.25 8.70 5.36
C GLN A 10 -3.23 8.52 4.24
N ARG A 11 -2.72 9.63 3.70
CA ARG A 11 -1.67 9.64 2.68
C ARG A 11 -0.32 9.23 3.24
N CYS A 12 0.46 8.54 2.43
CA CYS A 12 1.87 8.32 2.73
C CYS A 12 2.67 9.59 2.43
N CYS A 13 3.62 9.94 3.28
CA CYS A 13 4.45 11.15 3.11
C CYS A 13 5.31 11.15 1.85
N THR A 14 5.60 9.99 1.26
CA THR A 14 6.37 9.87 0.00
C THR A 14 5.52 10.06 -1.25
N THR A 15 4.21 9.86 -1.16
CA THR A 15 3.30 9.85 -2.32
C THR A 15 3.24 11.21 -3.03
N PRO A 16 3.07 12.35 -2.33
CA PRO A 16 2.97 13.65 -3.00
C PRO A 16 4.26 14.11 -3.69
N VAL A 17 5.39 13.51 -3.31
CA VAL A 17 6.71 13.92 -3.81
C VAL A 17 7.21 13.02 -4.95
N PHE A 18 6.98 11.71 -4.83
CA PHE A 18 7.61 10.72 -5.71
C PHE A 18 6.64 9.81 -6.46
N LEU A 19 5.37 9.74 -6.04
CA LEU A 19 4.42 8.74 -6.53
C LEU A 19 3.00 9.32 -6.68
N ASN A 20 2.87 10.49 -7.31
CA ASN A 20 1.56 11.10 -7.54
C ASN A 20 0.60 10.14 -8.25
N GLN A 21 1.11 9.33 -9.18
CA GLN A 21 0.34 8.31 -9.90
C GLN A 21 -0.32 7.27 -8.96
N TYR A 22 0.23 7.04 -7.76
CA TYR A 22 -0.41 6.13 -6.82
C TYR A 22 -1.66 6.76 -6.19
N GLU A 23 -1.60 8.05 -5.85
CA GLU A 23 -2.77 8.75 -5.32
C GLU A 23 -3.86 8.90 -6.39
N THR A 24 -3.48 9.37 -7.59
CA THR A 24 -4.44 9.57 -8.69
C THR A 24 -5.09 8.26 -9.14
N SER A 25 -4.32 7.18 -9.29
CA SER A 25 -4.89 5.87 -9.64
C SER A 25 -5.75 5.29 -8.52
N THR A 26 -5.40 5.52 -7.24
CA THR A 26 -6.23 5.09 -6.09
C THR A 26 -7.56 5.82 -6.09
N ASP A 27 -7.56 7.14 -6.24
CA ASP A 27 -8.77 7.95 -6.27
C ASP A 27 -9.68 7.56 -7.44
N ALA A 28 -9.12 7.42 -8.65
CA ALA A 28 -9.86 7.01 -9.83
C ALA A 28 -10.52 5.63 -9.67
N VAL A 29 -9.78 4.65 -9.13
CA VAL A 29 -10.28 3.29 -8.89
C VAL A 29 -11.38 3.29 -7.83
N LEU A 30 -11.17 3.95 -6.69
CA LEU A 30 -12.13 3.96 -5.60
C LEU A 30 -13.40 4.72 -5.98
N THR A 31 -13.29 5.82 -6.70
CA THR A 31 -14.43 6.55 -7.28
C THR A 31 -15.24 5.66 -8.23
N LYS A 32 -14.57 4.94 -9.13
CA LYS A 32 -15.22 3.99 -10.05
C LYS A 32 -15.94 2.86 -9.32
N LEU A 33 -15.42 2.45 -8.18
CA LEU A 33 -16.02 1.42 -7.32
C LEU A 33 -17.13 1.95 -6.41
N GLY A 34 -17.30 3.26 -6.29
CA GLY A 34 -18.33 3.90 -5.45
C GLY A 34 -17.89 4.10 -4.00
N ILE A 35 -16.59 4.11 -3.73
CA ILE A 35 -16.00 4.36 -2.42
C ILE A 35 -15.58 5.83 -2.33
N VAL A 36 -16.00 6.51 -1.25
CA VAL A 36 -15.74 7.94 -1.05
C VAL A 36 -14.56 8.13 -0.10
N LEU A 37 -13.55 8.87 -0.56
CA LEU A 37 -12.42 9.30 0.26
C LEU A 37 -12.70 10.69 0.86
N VAL A 38 -12.55 10.79 2.18
CA VAL A 38 -12.66 12.05 2.90
C VAL A 38 -11.26 12.54 3.25
N ASP A 39 -10.93 13.74 2.82
CA ASP A 39 -9.65 14.39 3.08
C ASP A 39 -9.70 15.15 4.42
N ILE A 40 -9.06 14.62 5.44
CA ILE A 40 -8.84 15.32 6.71
C ILE A 40 -7.53 16.10 6.60
N LYS A 41 -7.62 17.40 6.32
CA LYS A 41 -6.46 18.26 6.06
C LYS A 41 -5.48 18.36 7.23
N GLU A 42 -5.97 18.13 8.45
CA GLU A 42 -5.15 18.16 9.67
C GLU A 42 -4.29 16.88 9.84
N PHE A 43 -4.48 15.84 9.01
CA PHE A 43 -3.65 14.64 9.11
C PHE A 43 -2.17 14.97 8.91
N ASN A 44 -1.35 14.45 9.80
CA ASN A 44 0.11 14.50 9.70
C ASN A 44 0.68 13.14 9.27
N CYS A 45 2.01 13.02 9.19
CA CYS A 45 2.69 11.75 8.98
C CYS A 45 2.24 10.71 10.01
N CYS A 46 2.14 9.43 9.61
CA CYS A 46 1.80 8.33 10.51
C CYS A 46 2.81 8.13 11.67
N GLY A 47 3.95 8.79 11.62
CA GLY A 47 4.99 8.68 12.65
C GLY A 47 6.00 7.54 12.44
N TYR A 48 5.89 6.73 11.38
CA TYR A 48 6.83 5.64 11.11
C TYR A 48 8.30 6.08 11.14
N PRO A 49 8.72 7.19 10.51
CA PRO A 49 10.11 7.64 10.56
C PRO A 49 10.62 8.00 11.96
N LEU A 50 9.71 8.33 12.88
CA LEU A 50 10.05 8.72 14.25
C LEU A 50 10.29 7.53 15.18
N LYS A 51 9.91 6.32 14.76
CA LYS A 51 9.90 5.13 15.62
C LYS A 51 11.24 4.84 16.30
N ASN A 52 12.34 5.02 15.57
CA ASN A 52 13.70 4.71 16.06
C ASN A 52 14.38 5.92 16.74
N THR A 53 13.82 7.12 16.63
CA THR A 53 14.39 8.34 17.21
C THR A 53 13.66 8.80 18.47
N SER A 54 12.35 8.69 18.50
CA SER A 54 11.52 9.06 19.64
C SER A 54 10.23 8.26 19.66
N PHE A 55 10.17 7.27 20.55
CA PHE A 55 8.97 6.45 20.71
C PHE A 55 7.73 7.29 21.06
N LYS A 56 7.88 8.27 21.96
CA LYS A 56 6.78 9.17 22.34
C LYS A 56 6.26 10.00 21.17
N ALA A 57 7.16 10.56 20.36
CA ALA A 57 6.77 11.33 19.17
C ALA A 57 6.10 10.44 18.12
N HIS A 58 6.58 9.19 17.94
CA HIS A 58 5.97 8.19 17.08
C HIS A 58 4.51 7.88 17.51
N ILE A 59 4.29 7.59 18.80
CA ILE A 59 2.95 7.30 19.33
C ILE A 59 2.04 8.53 19.18
N LEU A 60 2.52 9.71 19.57
CA LEU A 60 1.73 10.95 19.52
C LEU A 60 1.31 11.29 18.09
N SER A 61 2.22 11.19 17.12
CA SER A 61 1.95 11.44 15.71
C SER A 61 0.83 10.55 15.15
N SER A 62 0.91 9.24 15.44
CA SER A 62 -0.13 8.28 15.04
C SER A 62 -1.46 8.51 15.78
N SER A 63 -1.41 8.71 17.10
CA SER A 63 -2.61 8.89 17.93
C SER A 63 -3.37 10.17 17.58
N ARG A 64 -2.66 11.22 17.12
CA ARG A 64 -3.29 12.43 16.63
C ARG A 64 -4.16 12.15 15.38
N ASN A 65 -3.65 11.39 14.41
CA ASN A 65 -4.42 11.01 13.23
C ASN A 65 -5.60 10.09 13.58
N LEU A 66 -5.40 9.15 14.50
CA LEU A 66 -6.49 8.31 15.01
C LEU A 66 -7.58 9.14 15.68
N ALA A 67 -7.22 10.13 16.52
CA ALA A 67 -8.16 11.01 17.18
C ALA A 67 -8.93 11.92 16.21
N LEU A 68 -8.26 12.41 15.16
CA LEU A 68 -8.90 13.20 14.11
C LEU A 68 -9.92 12.36 13.31
N ALA A 69 -9.59 11.13 12.98
CA ALA A 69 -10.52 10.22 12.30
C ALA A 69 -11.70 9.83 13.23
N GLU A 70 -11.43 9.63 14.51
CA GLU A 70 -12.46 9.33 15.51
C GLU A 70 -13.44 10.50 15.69
N ARG A 71 -12.95 11.75 15.67
CA ARG A 71 -13.78 12.97 15.70
C ARG A 71 -14.74 13.02 14.50
N GLU A 72 -14.30 12.59 13.33
CA GLU A 72 -15.12 12.55 12.11
C GLU A 72 -15.92 11.23 11.95
N GLU A 73 -15.84 10.32 12.91
CA GLU A 73 -16.48 8.99 12.90
C GLU A 73 -16.17 8.17 11.64
N LEU A 74 -14.95 8.29 11.10
CA LEU A 74 -14.52 7.61 9.88
C LEU A 74 -13.38 6.63 10.15
N ALA A 75 -13.50 5.41 9.63
CA ALA A 75 -12.36 4.50 9.56
C ALA A 75 -11.26 5.08 8.66
N ILE A 76 -10.00 4.85 9.02
CA ILE A 76 -8.85 5.31 8.22
C ILE A 76 -8.59 4.30 7.10
N LEU A 77 -8.55 4.78 5.85
CA LEU A 77 -7.99 4.06 4.71
C LEU A 77 -6.56 4.53 4.48
N THR A 78 -5.64 3.58 4.29
CA THR A 78 -4.30 3.86 3.75
C THR A 78 -3.91 2.83 2.71
N PHE A 79 -3.10 3.24 1.73
CA PHE A 79 -2.51 2.37 0.71
C PHE A 79 -0.99 2.18 0.91
N CYS A 80 -0.51 2.45 2.12
CA CYS A 80 0.88 2.28 2.51
C CYS A 80 1.02 1.26 3.63
N ASN A 81 1.78 0.19 3.39
CA ASN A 81 2.00 -0.86 4.40
C ASN A 81 2.65 -0.31 5.68
N CYS A 82 3.57 0.66 5.55
CA CYS A 82 4.21 1.27 6.72
C CYS A 82 3.21 2.10 7.54
N CYS A 83 2.36 2.90 6.89
CA CYS A 83 1.31 3.66 7.57
C CYS A 83 0.29 2.72 8.22
N TYR A 84 -0.14 1.68 7.50
CA TYR A 84 -1.08 0.68 8.00
C TYR A 84 -0.55 -0.02 9.25
N GLY A 85 0.64 -0.62 9.16
CA GLY A 85 1.26 -1.32 10.29
C GLY A 85 1.52 -0.41 11.49
N THR A 86 1.93 0.83 11.24
CA THR A 86 2.18 1.84 12.29
C THR A 86 0.89 2.24 13.01
N LEU A 87 -0.13 2.64 12.26
CA LEU A 87 -1.40 3.06 12.85
C LEU A 87 -2.10 1.91 13.57
N LYS A 88 -2.10 0.69 13.00
CA LYS A 88 -2.62 -0.51 13.66
C LYS A 88 -1.89 -0.79 14.98
N HIS A 89 -0.55 -0.69 14.98
CA HIS A 89 0.24 -0.93 16.18
C HIS A 89 -0.04 0.10 17.28
N VAL A 90 -0.07 1.38 16.92
CA VAL A 90 -0.37 2.43 17.89
C VAL A 90 -1.82 2.34 18.39
N ASN A 91 -2.76 2.03 17.50
CA ASN A 91 -4.15 1.77 17.88
C ASN A 91 -4.26 0.63 18.91
N HIS A 92 -3.55 -0.46 18.69
CA HIS A 92 -3.48 -1.59 19.63
C HIS A 92 -2.89 -1.16 20.98
N LEU A 93 -1.72 -0.49 21.00
CA LEU A 93 -1.12 0.01 22.21
C LEU A 93 -2.05 0.97 22.99
N MET A 94 -2.71 1.88 22.29
CA MET A 94 -3.63 2.85 22.89
C MET A 94 -4.90 2.19 23.45
N ARG A 95 -5.31 1.03 22.90
CA ARG A 95 -6.44 0.25 23.44
C ARG A 95 -6.06 -0.53 24.67
N ASP A 96 -4.89 -1.15 24.66
CA ASP A 96 -4.47 -2.10 25.68
C ASP A 96 -3.82 -1.43 26.89
N ASP A 97 -3.15 -0.29 26.72
CA ASP A 97 -2.49 0.45 27.79
C ASP A 97 -3.27 1.74 28.14
N ALA A 98 -4.06 1.65 29.21
CA ALA A 98 -4.84 2.79 29.70
C ALA A 98 -3.98 3.96 30.24
N SER A 99 -2.78 3.65 30.78
CA SER A 99 -1.84 4.64 31.29
C SER A 99 -1.25 5.45 30.13
N LEU A 100 -0.74 4.74 29.10
CA LEU A 100 -0.23 5.36 27.88
C LEU A 100 -1.32 6.20 27.20
N ARG A 101 -2.54 5.66 27.08
CA ARG A 101 -3.67 6.40 26.51
C ARG A 101 -3.97 7.69 27.27
N LYS A 102 -3.94 7.65 28.59
CA LYS A 102 -4.14 8.84 29.42
C LYS A 102 -3.05 9.89 29.16
N GLU A 103 -1.78 9.50 29.20
CA GLU A 103 -0.64 10.40 28.97
C GLU A 103 -0.72 11.06 27.57
N ILE A 104 -1.03 10.27 26.53
CA ILE A 104 -1.15 10.79 25.17
C ILE A 104 -2.35 11.73 25.06
N ASN A 105 -3.50 11.38 25.66
CA ASN A 105 -4.69 12.23 25.64
C ASN A 105 -4.49 13.55 26.39
N GLU A 106 -3.69 13.60 27.44
CA GLU A 106 -3.29 14.85 28.09
C GLU A 106 -2.54 15.79 27.14
N THR A 107 -1.76 15.22 26.21
CA THR A 107 -1.07 16.02 25.19
C THR A 107 -2.03 16.42 24.05
N LEU A 108 -2.86 15.50 23.56
CA LEU A 108 -3.85 15.75 22.51
C LEU A 108 -4.91 16.77 22.92
N SER A 109 -5.25 16.84 24.21
CA SER A 109 -6.24 17.80 24.74
C SER A 109 -5.84 19.28 24.53
N LYS A 110 -4.54 19.57 24.36
CA LYS A 110 -4.04 20.90 24.03
C LYS A 110 -4.48 21.38 22.63
N GLU A 111 -4.81 20.42 21.75
CA GLU A 111 -5.39 20.67 20.42
C GLU A 111 -6.90 20.41 20.39
N GLY A 112 -7.55 20.21 21.54
CA GLY A 112 -8.97 19.86 21.62
C GLY A 112 -9.29 18.43 21.13
N LEU A 113 -8.28 17.56 21.05
CA LEU A 113 -8.42 16.19 20.57
C LEU A 113 -8.41 15.19 21.74
N LYS A 114 -9.10 14.08 21.52
CA LYS A 114 -9.11 12.92 22.41
C LYS A 114 -9.23 11.64 21.58
N TYR A 115 -8.54 10.60 21.97
CA TYR A 115 -8.63 9.29 21.35
C TYR A 115 -9.18 8.26 22.34
N ASP A 116 -10.32 7.66 22.01
CA ASP A 116 -11.03 6.68 22.85
C ASP A 116 -10.83 5.22 22.37
N GLY A 117 -10.16 5.01 21.24
CA GLY A 117 -9.83 3.67 20.74
C GLY A 117 -10.90 3.03 19.84
N LYS A 118 -11.82 3.80 19.28
CA LYS A 118 -12.97 3.27 18.53
C LYS A 118 -12.74 3.10 17.02
N ILE A 119 -11.71 3.75 16.47
CA ILE A 119 -11.50 3.82 15.04
C ILE A 119 -10.79 2.57 14.51
N GLU A 120 -11.22 2.13 13.34
CA GLU A 120 -10.55 1.10 12.55
C GLU A 120 -9.54 1.73 11.60
N VAL A 121 -8.44 0.99 11.36
CA VAL A 121 -7.45 1.30 10.33
C VAL A 121 -7.46 0.16 9.33
N LYS A 122 -7.70 0.49 8.07
CA LYS A 122 -7.81 -0.49 6.98
C LYS A 122 -6.82 -0.19 5.87
N HIS A 123 -6.25 -1.24 5.29
CA HIS A 123 -5.46 -1.14 4.07
C HIS A 123 -6.38 -1.13 2.84
N LEU A 124 -5.98 -0.45 1.77
CA LEU A 124 -6.72 -0.46 0.49
C LEU A 124 -7.12 -1.88 0.05
N LEU A 125 -6.18 -2.83 0.07
CA LEU A 125 -6.46 -4.23 -0.29
C LEU A 125 -7.49 -4.88 0.63
N GLU A 126 -7.48 -4.52 1.92
CA GLU A 126 -8.43 -5.04 2.90
C GLU A 126 -9.86 -4.56 2.60
N ILE A 127 -10.01 -3.29 2.27
CA ILE A 127 -11.29 -2.69 1.91
C ILE A 127 -11.83 -3.33 0.62
N LEU A 128 -10.98 -3.46 -0.40
CA LEU A 128 -11.39 -4.06 -1.67
C LEU A 128 -11.79 -5.53 -1.49
N TYR A 129 -11.07 -6.29 -0.66
CA TYR A 129 -11.34 -7.71 -0.47
C TYR A 129 -12.47 -7.99 0.51
N LYS A 130 -12.43 -7.37 1.72
CA LYS A 130 -13.34 -7.70 2.82
C LYS A 130 -14.60 -6.84 2.83
N ASP A 131 -14.49 -5.53 2.59
CA ASP A 131 -15.63 -4.61 2.70
C ASP A 131 -16.42 -4.56 1.39
N LEU A 132 -15.76 -4.38 0.25
CA LEU A 132 -16.42 -4.37 -1.06
C LEU A 132 -16.69 -5.78 -1.59
N GLY A 133 -15.71 -6.68 -1.47
CA GLY A 133 -15.78 -8.07 -1.91
C GLY A 133 -15.49 -8.28 -3.40
N LEU A 134 -14.87 -9.44 -3.71
CA LEU A 134 -14.41 -9.78 -5.07
C LEU A 134 -15.56 -9.82 -6.09
N ALA A 135 -16.75 -10.25 -5.70
CA ALA A 135 -17.92 -10.33 -6.60
C ALA A 135 -18.31 -8.95 -7.11
N ASN A 136 -18.43 -7.96 -6.21
CA ASN A 136 -18.78 -6.59 -6.58
C ASN A 136 -17.72 -5.91 -7.45
N ILE A 137 -16.43 -6.24 -7.25
CA ILE A 137 -15.37 -5.72 -8.12
C ILE A 137 -15.48 -6.37 -9.51
N ARG A 138 -15.68 -7.69 -9.56
CA ARG A 138 -15.79 -8.47 -10.81
C ARG A 138 -16.93 -7.96 -11.70
N GLU A 139 -18.06 -7.57 -11.12
CA GLU A 139 -19.19 -6.98 -11.87
C GLU A 139 -18.84 -5.64 -12.54
N LYS A 140 -17.84 -4.93 -12.03
CA LYS A 140 -17.37 -3.65 -12.56
C LYS A 140 -16.17 -3.76 -13.52
N VAL A 141 -15.57 -4.95 -13.61
CA VAL A 141 -14.51 -5.23 -14.59
C VAL A 141 -15.12 -5.26 -15.99
N VAL A 142 -14.61 -4.42 -16.88
CA VAL A 142 -15.08 -4.27 -18.28
C VAL A 142 -14.07 -4.78 -19.30
N ARG A 143 -12.81 -4.99 -18.88
CA ARG A 143 -11.72 -5.57 -19.68
C ARG A 143 -10.95 -6.56 -18.83
N THR A 144 -10.49 -7.64 -19.41
CA THR A 144 -9.69 -8.63 -18.71
C THR A 144 -8.32 -8.79 -19.34
N PHE A 145 -7.32 -9.05 -18.52
CA PHE A 145 -6.01 -9.41 -19.05
C PHE A 145 -6.01 -10.84 -19.54
N GLN A 146 -5.32 -11.06 -20.67
CA GLN A 146 -5.09 -12.38 -21.24
C GLN A 146 -3.59 -12.68 -21.20
N ASP A 147 -3.20 -13.85 -20.73
CA ASP A 147 -1.81 -14.31 -20.63
C ASP A 147 -0.85 -13.42 -19.82
N LEU A 148 -1.37 -12.45 -19.09
CA LEU A 148 -0.58 -11.58 -18.23
C LEU A 148 -0.17 -12.31 -16.94
N LYS A 149 1.13 -12.52 -16.75
CA LYS A 149 1.72 -13.14 -15.56
C LYS A 149 2.29 -12.10 -14.61
N ILE A 150 1.85 -12.11 -13.36
CA ILE A 150 2.18 -11.13 -12.34
C ILE A 150 2.84 -11.80 -11.13
N ALA A 151 3.95 -11.22 -10.65
CA ALA A 151 4.47 -11.51 -9.31
C ALA A 151 3.87 -10.51 -8.31
N THR A 152 3.05 -10.97 -7.38
CA THR A 152 2.53 -10.12 -6.31
C THR A 152 3.58 -9.95 -5.21
N HIS A 153 3.78 -8.72 -4.72
CA HIS A 153 4.62 -8.44 -3.57
C HIS A 153 3.81 -7.82 -2.43
N TYR A 154 3.55 -8.59 -1.39
CA TYR A 154 2.75 -8.14 -0.23
C TYR A 154 3.43 -7.04 0.60
N GLY A 155 4.77 -7.04 0.65
CA GLY A 155 5.50 -6.26 1.63
C GLY A 155 5.46 -6.91 3.02
N CYS A 156 6.09 -6.27 4.00
CA CYS A 156 6.24 -6.85 5.35
C CYS A 156 5.21 -6.32 6.35
N HIS A 157 4.98 -5.00 6.40
CA HIS A 157 4.16 -4.36 7.43
C HIS A 157 2.64 -4.61 7.30
N ILE A 158 2.17 -5.09 6.17
CA ILE A 158 0.77 -5.49 5.99
C ILE A 158 0.48 -6.88 6.62
N LEU A 159 1.51 -7.71 6.78
CA LEU A 159 1.37 -9.08 7.27
C LEU A 159 1.86 -9.26 8.72
N ARG A 160 2.75 -8.39 9.22
CA ARG A 160 3.47 -8.58 10.49
C ARG A 160 3.49 -7.31 11.34
N PRO A 161 3.35 -7.46 12.68
CA PRO A 161 3.07 -8.68 13.43
C PRO A 161 1.60 -9.13 13.27
N ARG A 162 1.38 -10.42 13.02
CA ARG A 162 0.07 -11.00 12.69
C ARG A 162 -1.02 -10.65 13.71
N GLN A 163 -0.69 -10.74 15.01
CA GLN A 163 -1.65 -10.51 16.10
C GLN A 163 -2.20 -9.08 16.11
N ILE A 164 -1.51 -8.13 15.48
CA ILE A 164 -1.91 -6.72 15.42
C ILE A 164 -2.56 -6.39 14.08
N VAL A 165 -1.90 -6.71 12.98
CA VAL A 165 -2.38 -6.29 11.65
C VAL A 165 -3.56 -7.11 11.15
N GLN A 166 -3.60 -8.41 11.42
CA GLN A 166 -4.71 -9.33 11.13
C GLN A 166 -5.26 -9.24 9.68
N PHE A 167 -4.36 -8.96 8.74
CA PHE A 167 -4.75 -8.77 7.33
C PHE A 167 -5.02 -10.10 6.64
N ASP A 168 -4.01 -10.99 6.65
CA ASP A 168 -4.01 -12.29 5.97
C ASP A 168 -3.09 -13.28 6.70
N ASN A 169 -3.00 -14.50 6.20
CA ASN A 169 -2.03 -15.48 6.69
C ASN A 169 -0.58 -15.00 6.39
N PRO A 170 0.28 -14.75 7.39
CA PRO A 170 1.61 -14.19 7.16
C PRO A 170 2.61 -15.15 6.50
N LEU A 171 2.28 -16.46 6.43
CA LEU A 171 3.13 -17.50 5.83
C LEU A 171 2.65 -17.91 4.43
N ALA A 172 1.34 -17.86 4.19
CA ALA A 172 0.71 -18.22 2.94
C ALA A 172 -0.47 -17.27 2.64
N PRO A 173 -0.20 -15.98 2.36
CA PRO A 173 -1.25 -15.02 2.06
C PRO A 173 -1.82 -15.25 0.67
N THR A 174 -3.14 -15.01 0.49
CA THR A 174 -3.86 -15.17 -0.78
C THR A 174 -4.62 -13.93 -1.22
N ILE A 175 -4.97 -13.02 -0.31
CA ILE A 175 -5.85 -11.86 -0.58
C ILE A 175 -5.36 -11.03 -1.77
N PHE A 176 -4.07 -10.74 -1.85
CA PHE A 176 -3.53 -9.90 -2.92
C PHE A 176 -3.47 -10.66 -4.25
N ASP A 177 -3.20 -11.97 -4.21
CA ASP A 177 -3.22 -12.82 -5.40
C ASP A 177 -4.62 -12.88 -6.00
N GLU A 178 -5.64 -13.15 -5.19
CA GLU A 178 -7.03 -13.20 -5.61
C GLU A 178 -7.52 -11.85 -6.17
N LEU A 179 -7.08 -10.73 -5.57
CA LEU A 179 -7.35 -9.39 -6.11
C LEU A 179 -6.68 -9.14 -7.46
N VAL A 180 -5.50 -9.70 -7.72
CA VAL A 180 -4.87 -9.64 -9.05
C VAL A 180 -5.63 -10.51 -10.04
N GLU A 181 -6.04 -11.70 -9.64
CA GLU A 181 -6.71 -12.68 -10.51
C GLU A 181 -8.09 -12.22 -10.99
N ILE A 182 -8.82 -11.40 -10.23
CA ILE A 182 -10.10 -10.85 -10.72
C ILE A 182 -9.96 -9.94 -11.92
N THR A 183 -8.75 -9.42 -12.20
CA THR A 183 -8.45 -8.62 -13.40
C THR A 183 -8.26 -9.47 -14.65
N GLY A 184 -8.20 -10.79 -14.53
CA GLY A 184 -7.84 -11.73 -15.59
C GLY A 184 -6.34 -12.04 -15.67
N ALA A 185 -5.50 -11.35 -14.91
CA ALA A 185 -4.07 -11.68 -14.81
C ALA A 185 -3.85 -12.93 -13.95
N THR A 186 -2.77 -13.65 -14.22
CA THR A 186 -2.36 -14.82 -13.43
C THR A 186 -1.35 -14.42 -12.38
N SER A 187 -1.66 -14.63 -11.10
CA SER A 187 -0.66 -14.48 -10.02
C SER A 187 0.24 -15.71 -9.98
N VAL A 188 1.54 -15.51 -10.23
CA VAL A 188 2.53 -16.58 -10.29
C VAL A 188 3.25 -16.70 -8.94
N PRO A 189 3.32 -17.89 -8.34
CA PRO A 189 4.12 -18.13 -7.13
C PRO A 189 5.61 -17.87 -7.38
N TRP A 190 6.28 -17.22 -6.41
CA TRP A 190 7.72 -16.98 -6.43
C TRP A 190 8.30 -16.98 -5.01
N SER A 191 9.58 -17.37 -4.88
CA SER A 191 10.11 -17.75 -3.58
C SER A 191 10.32 -16.56 -2.63
N LYS A 192 10.69 -15.38 -3.15
CA LYS A 192 10.95 -14.18 -2.34
C LYS A 192 9.75 -13.24 -2.16
N LYS A 193 8.54 -13.71 -2.42
CA LYS A 193 7.28 -12.96 -2.34
C LYS A 193 7.11 -12.17 -1.02
N LEU A 194 7.48 -12.79 0.11
CA LEU A 194 7.26 -12.28 1.47
C LEU A 194 8.50 -11.66 2.12
N GLU A 195 9.64 -11.60 1.40
CA GLU A 195 10.86 -10.99 1.90
C GLU A 195 10.80 -9.45 1.81
N CYS A 196 11.68 -8.78 2.55
CA CYS A 196 11.79 -7.31 2.54
C CYS A 196 12.18 -6.79 1.14
N CYS A 197 11.61 -5.66 0.74
CA CYS A 197 11.96 -5.00 -0.53
C CYS A 197 13.31 -4.26 -0.50
N GLY A 198 13.88 -4.04 0.69
CA GLY A 198 15.10 -3.26 0.88
C GLY A 198 14.89 -1.78 1.24
N SER A 199 13.67 -1.26 1.12
CA SER A 199 13.38 0.16 1.32
C SER A 199 13.84 0.74 2.68
N PRO A 200 13.76 0.04 3.82
CA PRO A 200 14.26 0.59 5.09
C PRO A 200 15.78 0.88 5.12
N MET A 201 16.53 0.29 4.19
CA MET A 201 17.99 0.49 4.10
C MET A 201 18.36 1.67 3.19
N LEU A 202 17.45 2.15 2.35
CA LEU A 202 17.70 3.27 1.45
C LEU A 202 17.99 4.55 2.26
N GLY A 203 19.12 5.18 1.96
CA GLY A 203 19.63 6.34 2.69
C GLY A 203 20.41 6.00 3.98
N ILE A 204 20.53 4.71 4.34
CA ILE A 204 21.35 4.20 5.45
C ILE A 204 22.51 3.37 4.89
N ASP A 205 22.18 2.39 4.06
CA ASP A 205 23.11 1.54 3.31
C ASP A 205 22.49 1.26 1.93
N ASP A 206 22.81 2.12 0.98
CA ASP A 206 22.24 2.07 -0.36
C ASP A 206 22.65 0.80 -1.13
N GLU A 207 23.86 0.29 -0.90
CA GLU A 207 24.31 -0.95 -1.55
C GLU A 207 23.50 -2.14 -1.07
N LEU A 208 23.30 -2.29 0.25
CA LEU A 208 22.45 -3.33 0.81
C LEU A 208 20.99 -3.19 0.32
N SER A 209 20.48 -1.94 0.24
CA SER A 209 19.15 -1.69 -0.31
C SER A 209 19.02 -2.18 -1.75
N MET A 210 20.01 -1.87 -2.60
CA MET A 210 20.05 -2.31 -3.99
C MET A 210 20.21 -3.84 -4.12
N ASP A 211 21.04 -4.47 -3.26
CA ASP A 211 21.23 -5.93 -3.25
C ASP A 211 19.94 -6.68 -2.93
N LEU A 212 19.21 -6.21 -1.92
CA LEU A 212 17.92 -6.77 -1.54
C LEU A 212 16.91 -6.65 -2.69
N THR A 213 16.86 -5.48 -3.33
CA THR A 213 15.97 -5.22 -4.47
C THR A 213 16.33 -6.11 -5.66
N GLN A 214 17.60 -6.13 -6.05
CA GLN A 214 18.09 -6.91 -7.19
C GLN A 214 17.80 -8.40 -7.00
N THR A 215 18.11 -8.94 -5.82
CA THR A 215 17.87 -10.36 -5.49
C THR A 215 16.39 -10.74 -5.65
N LYS A 216 15.48 -9.84 -5.27
CA LYS A 216 14.04 -10.07 -5.44
C LYS A 216 13.60 -10.00 -6.90
N ILE A 217 14.08 -9.01 -7.65
CA ILE A 217 13.79 -8.84 -9.07
C ILE A 217 14.26 -10.08 -9.87
N GLU A 218 15.46 -10.56 -9.59
CA GLU A 218 16.00 -11.75 -10.25
C GLU A 218 15.20 -13.02 -9.93
N ASP A 219 14.75 -13.17 -8.69
CA ASP A 219 13.90 -14.31 -8.30
C ASP A 219 12.53 -14.26 -8.97
N ALA A 220 11.86 -13.09 -8.96
CA ALA A 220 10.58 -12.92 -9.65
C ALA A 220 10.71 -13.18 -11.16
N ARG A 221 11.77 -12.70 -11.81
CA ARG A 221 12.02 -12.96 -13.25
C ARG A 221 12.19 -14.45 -13.57
N LYS A 222 12.85 -15.20 -12.70
CA LYS A 222 13.00 -16.66 -12.87
C LYS A 222 11.66 -17.40 -12.89
N SER A 223 10.61 -16.81 -12.30
CA SER A 223 9.25 -17.37 -12.32
C SER A 223 8.51 -17.10 -13.64
N GLY A 224 9.14 -16.40 -14.61
CA GLY A 224 8.55 -16.13 -15.92
C GLY A 224 7.42 -15.11 -15.92
N VAL A 225 7.41 -14.17 -14.98
CA VAL A 225 6.42 -13.10 -14.89
C VAL A 225 6.76 -11.93 -15.81
N HIS A 226 5.75 -11.19 -16.23
CA HIS A 226 5.88 -9.99 -17.05
C HIS A 226 6.09 -8.72 -16.21
N TYR A 227 5.42 -8.62 -15.05
CA TYR A 227 5.47 -7.48 -14.15
C TYR A 227 5.45 -7.92 -12.70
N LEU A 228 5.98 -7.06 -11.84
CA LEU A 228 5.81 -7.14 -10.39
C LEU A 228 4.66 -6.21 -9.99
N CYS A 229 3.73 -6.66 -9.16
CA CYS A 229 2.61 -5.86 -8.68
C CYS A 229 2.74 -5.58 -7.18
N VAL A 230 2.56 -4.32 -6.80
CA VAL A 230 2.72 -3.83 -5.42
C VAL A 230 1.53 -2.98 -4.99
N ALA A 231 1.31 -2.90 -3.66
CA ALA A 231 0.29 -2.05 -3.05
C ALA A 231 0.88 -1.22 -1.89
N CYS A 232 2.10 -0.71 -2.09
CA CYS A 232 2.79 0.10 -1.08
C CYS A 232 3.72 1.10 -1.78
N PRO A 233 3.69 2.41 -1.41
CA PRO A 233 4.56 3.43 -2.00
C PRO A 233 6.05 3.10 -1.84
N TYR A 234 6.47 2.67 -0.67
CA TYR A 234 7.88 2.32 -0.43
C TYR A 234 8.33 1.11 -1.27
N CYS A 235 7.46 0.13 -1.48
CA CYS A 235 7.78 -1.00 -2.36
C CYS A 235 7.82 -0.56 -3.82
N GLN A 236 6.92 0.33 -4.25
CA GLN A 236 6.97 0.89 -5.60
C GLN A 236 8.26 1.67 -5.84
N LEU A 237 8.64 2.58 -4.94
CA LEU A 237 9.91 3.29 -5.05
C LEU A 237 11.11 2.34 -5.20
N GLN A 238 11.09 1.24 -4.47
CA GLN A 238 12.16 0.25 -4.48
C GLN A 238 12.22 -0.52 -5.81
N PHE A 239 11.09 -1.01 -6.30
CA PHE A 239 11.03 -1.82 -7.53
C PHE A 239 10.94 -1.00 -8.82
N ASP A 240 10.79 0.29 -8.72
CA ASP A 240 10.77 1.20 -9.86
C ASP A 240 12.05 2.05 -9.88
N ARG A 241 12.17 3.02 -8.98
CA ARG A 241 13.27 3.99 -8.95
C ARG A 241 14.60 3.37 -8.53
N VAL A 242 14.65 2.61 -7.42
CA VAL A 242 15.89 1.97 -6.97
C VAL A 242 16.32 0.88 -7.96
N GLN A 243 15.36 0.16 -8.54
CA GLN A 243 15.65 -0.76 -9.62
C GLN A 243 16.37 -0.04 -10.79
N ARG A 244 15.85 1.09 -11.25
CA ARG A 244 16.50 1.89 -12.29
C ARG A 244 17.92 2.32 -11.88
N MET A 245 18.11 2.71 -10.60
CA MET A 245 19.44 3.08 -10.10
C MET A 245 20.43 1.92 -10.20
N PHE A 246 20.10 0.72 -9.73
CA PHE A 246 21.04 -0.40 -9.81
C PHE A 246 21.26 -0.89 -11.25
N LEU A 247 20.23 -0.89 -12.11
CA LEU A 247 20.39 -1.20 -13.53
C LEU A 247 21.45 -0.31 -14.18
N THR A 248 21.40 0.99 -13.88
CA THR A 248 22.38 1.95 -14.40
C THR A 248 23.78 1.76 -13.78
N ARG A 249 23.87 1.69 -12.44
CA ARG A 249 25.16 1.62 -11.73
C ARG A 249 25.91 0.32 -11.96
N ARG A 250 25.19 -0.80 -12.09
CA ARG A 250 25.75 -2.16 -12.22
C ARG A 250 25.72 -2.70 -13.65
N HIS A 251 25.35 -1.86 -14.63
CA HIS A 251 25.22 -2.26 -16.03
C HIS A 251 24.40 -3.56 -16.21
N SER A 252 23.33 -3.71 -15.43
CA SER A 252 22.49 -4.89 -15.44
C SER A 252 21.36 -4.76 -16.46
N ASN A 253 21.06 -5.85 -17.18
CA ASN A 253 19.92 -5.93 -18.10
C ASN A 253 18.71 -6.66 -17.49
N HIS A 254 18.74 -6.91 -16.19
CA HIS A 254 17.72 -7.71 -15.48
C HIS A 254 16.54 -6.83 -15.03
N GLN A 255 15.90 -6.16 -15.98
CA GLN A 255 14.72 -5.33 -15.70
C GLN A 255 13.46 -6.19 -15.50
N LEU A 256 12.64 -5.81 -14.50
CA LEU A 256 11.27 -6.26 -14.32
C LEU A 256 10.41 -5.06 -13.87
N PRO A 257 9.64 -4.42 -14.77
CA PRO A 257 8.84 -3.26 -14.40
C PRO A 257 7.82 -3.60 -13.31
N SER A 258 7.56 -2.65 -12.43
CA SER A 258 6.54 -2.77 -11.40
C SER A 258 5.30 -1.94 -11.73
N LEU A 259 4.15 -2.46 -11.31
CA LEU A 259 2.85 -1.82 -11.39
C LEU A 259 2.27 -1.65 -10.00
N LEU A 260 1.65 -0.51 -9.76
CA LEU A 260 0.74 -0.35 -8.64
C LEU A 260 -0.52 -1.18 -8.88
N PHE A 261 -1.05 -1.80 -7.85
CA PHE A 261 -2.28 -2.59 -7.97
C PHE A 261 -3.46 -1.74 -8.50
N THR A 262 -3.52 -0.49 -8.12
CA THR A 262 -4.53 0.45 -8.61
C THR A 262 -4.40 0.74 -10.10
N GLN A 263 -3.18 0.73 -10.67
CA GLN A 263 -2.97 0.81 -12.11
C GLN A 263 -3.50 -0.44 -12.81
N LEU A 264 -3.17 -1.62 -12.30
CA LEU A 264 -3.62 -2.90 -12.86
C LEU A 264 -5.15 -3.02 -12.81
N LEU A 265 -5.75 -2.82 -11.64
CA LEU A 265 -7.20 -2.88 -11.45
C LEU A 265 -7.92 -1.80 -12.25
N GLY A 266 -7.39 -0.57 -12.26
CA GLY A 266 -7.96 0.55 -13.00
C GLY A 266 -8.09 0.28 -14.50
N LEU A 267 -7.08 -0.32 -15.13
CA LEU A 267 -7.15 -0.74 -16.52
C LEU A 267 -8.30 -1.73 -16.74
N SER A 268 -8.48 -2.70 -15.84
CA SER A 268 -9.58 -3.68 -15.94
C SER A 268 -10.97 -3.04 -15.72
N LEU A 269 -11.03 -1.98 -14.93
CA LEU A 269 -12.25 -1.18 -14.74
C LEU A 269 -12.53 -0.22 -15.91
N GLY A 270 -11.68 -0.21 -16.96
CA GLY A 270 -11.82 0.64 -18.14
C GLY A 270 -11.37 2.08 -17.93
N ILE A 271 -10.54 2.35 -16.91
CA ILE A 271 -9.90 3.66 -16.73
C ILE A 271 -8.68 3.71 -17.67
N ASP A 272 -8.48 4.85 -18.32
CA ASP A 272 -7.38 5.02 -19.26
C ASP A 272 -6.01 5.06 -18.56
N SER A 273 -4.95 4.72 -19.28
CA SER A 273 -3.59 4.63 -18.75
C SER A 273 -3.00 5.97 -18.33
N GLU A 274 -3.45 7.08 -18.89
CA GLU A 274 -3.02 8.43 -18.56
C GLU A 274 -3.57 8.84 -17.19
N THR A 275 -4.88 8.67 -16.97
CA THR A 275 -5.52 8.88 -15.65
C THR A 275 -4.87 8.03 -14.55
N LEU A 276 -4.46 6.81 -14.89
CA LEU A 276 -3.77 5.91 -13.96
C LEU A 276 -2.28 6.26 -13.77
N GLY A 277 -1.74 7.18 -14.54
CA GLY A 277 -0.35 7.62 -14.47
C GLY A 277 0.67 6.51 -14.72
N ILE A 278 0.37 5.56 -15.62
CA ILE A 278 1.28 4.43 -15.93
C ILE A 278 2.58 4.94 -16.57
N ASP A 279 2.52 6.04 -17.29
CA ASP A 279 3.66 6.71 -17.91
C ASP A 279 4.57 7.45 -16.92
N GLN A 280 4.13 7.64 -15.68
CA GLN A 280 4.91 8.24 -14.60
C GLN A 280 5.78 7.22 -13.86
N ASN A 281 5.64 5.93 -14.15
CA ASN A 281 6.56 4.92 -13.62
C ASN A 281 7.96 5.12 -14.26
N GLU A 282 9.02 4.99 -13.46
CA GLU A 282 10.41 5.18 -13.91
C GLU A 282 10.84 4.12 -14.94
N LEU A 283 10.33 2.90 -14.80
CA LEU A 283 10.50 1.82 -15.74
C LEU A 283 9.25 1.69 -16.61
N ASP A 284 9.45 1.56 -17.93
CA ASP A 284 8.33 1.48 -18.87
C ASP A 284 7.42 0.28 -18.58
N ALA A 285 6.21 0.58 -18.12
CA ALA A 285 5.16 -0.38 -17.85
C ALA A 285 3.99 -0.30 -18.86
N LYS A 286 4.06 0.57 -19.89
CA LYS A 286 2.98 0.78 -20.87
C LYS A 286 2.63 -0.49 -21.64
N GLY A 287 3.60 -1.40 -21.79
CA GLY A 287 3.39 -2.69 -22.44
C GLY A 287 2.32 -3.56 -21.78
N VAL A 288 1.88 -3.27 -20.55
CA VAL A 288 0.80 -4.01 -19.87
C VAL A 288 -0.53 -3.94 -20.62
N THR A 289 -0.80 -2.85 -21.34
CA THR A 289 -2.04 -2.66 -22.10
C THR A 289 -2.18 -3.64 -23.28
N LYS A 290 -1.09 -4.25 -23.76
CA LYS A 290 -1.11 -5.25 -24.82
C LYS A 290 -1.78 -6.55 -24.42
N PHE A 291 -1.92 -6.79 -23.12
CA PHE A 291 -2.57 -7.98 -22.56
C PHE A 291 -4.07 -7.77 -22.32
N LEU A 292 -4.61 -6.56 -22.53
CA LEU A 292 -6.04 -6.27 -22.37
C LEU A 292 -6.85 -6.71 -23.59
N SER A 293 -7.92 -7.40 -23.34
CA SER A 293 -8.93 -7.83 -24.34
C SER A 293 -10.24 -7.06 -24.15
#